data_cf54b9b563956efc44121d5d8bae2908
#
_entry.id   cf54b9b563956efc44121d5d8bae2908
#
_cell.length_a   1.000
_cell.length_b   1.000
_cell.length_c   1.000
_cell.angle_alpha   90.00
_cell.angle_beta   90.00
_cell.angle_gamma   90.00
#
_symmetry.space_group_name_H-M   'P 1'
#
loop_
_entity.id
_entity.type
_entity.pdbx_description
1 polymer ?
#
loop_
_entity_poly.entity_id
_entity_poly.type
_entity_poly.pdbx_seq_one_letter_code
_entity_poly.pdbx_strand_id
1 'polypeptide(L)'
;LTLKERDGKTETIQGSAIDLQYKNGKGVEEVKENQNPFLWFTAFFGNDSAQATVEVSYNEDKLNQAMASLECLKEENQTAPVSAQPVFNGEQFEIQAETLGTQIDQETFSKVLHDYVGQFRATLDLDKEKCYVAPKFTTESKEVISAKDSMNSYLNASITYTVEPRTVVDKSLISQWMTVDENMNVTFSEDAMGAYIDELCNQYNTAGKVRTITTPTGKTAQVSGGGYGWKVDRDGEYETLVNNIKSGEAVEREPVYSQTAASHGAQDFGTTYLEVDLTTQHMWYIVDGAVKLEADVVTGIPVPERVTPQGTYTILEKMRNKTLRGDKKPDGTYEYETPVEYWMRVTWTGIGFHDAKWQTAFGGELYKTRKGSHGCINMPPALAGQLYDMLQVGCPVVIHY
;
A
#
# COMPACT_ATOMS: atom_id res chain seq x y z
N LEU A 1 -35.84 27.47 33.68
CA LEU A 1 -35.40 27.28 32.27
C LEU A 1 -35.59 25.83 31.90
N THR A 2 -36.34 25.56 30.84
CA THR A 2 -36.49 24.22 30.25
C THR A 2 -35.58 24.09 29.05
N LEU A 3 -34.73 23.05 29.04
CA LEU A 3 -33.87 22.67 27.94
C LEU A 3 -34.66 21.71 27.03
N LYS A 4 -34.61 21.92 25.71
CA LYS A 4 -35.15 21.00 24.71
C LYS A 4 -34.01 20.36 23.93
N GLU A 5 -33.91 19.05 24.03
CA GLU A 5 -32.89 18.24 23.37
C GLU A 5 -33.34 17.79 21.98
N ARG A 6 -32.36 17.43 21.15
CA ARG A 6 -32.56 16.98 19.76
C ARG A 6 -33.42 15.72 19.68
N ASP A 7 -33.31 14.80 20.62
CA ASP A 7 -34.08 13.55 20.67
C ASP A 7 -35.50 13.72 21.26
N GLY A 8 -35.89 14.97 21.54
CA GLY A 8 -37.20 15.32 22.11
C GLY A 8 -37.29 15.22 23.62
N LYS A 9 -36.20 14.85 24.30
CA LYS A 9 -36.12 14.91 25.74
C LYS A 9 -36.09 16.36 26.24
N THR A 10 -36.40 16.54 27.50
CA THR A 10 -36.35 17.85 28.16
C THR A 10 -35.81 17.74 29.56
N GLU A 11 -34.97 18.68 29.93
CA GLU A 11 -34.51 18.86 31.32
C GLU A 11 -34.87 20.26 31.83
N THR A 12 -34.88 20.44 33.12
CA THR A 12 -35.28 21.73 33.69
C THR A 12 -34.34 22.15 34.81
N ILE A 13 -33.83 23.38 34.72
CA ILE A 13 -33.16 24.06 35.83
C ILE A 13 -34.17 24.96 36.51
N GLN A 14 -34.48 24.65 37.78
CA GLN A 14 -35.40 25.43 38.59
C GLN A 14 -34.74 26.75 39.03
N GLY A 15 -35.46 27.87 38.93
CA GLY A 15 -34.94 29.19 39.36
C GLY A 15 -34.56 29.23 40.84
N SER A 16 -35.28 28.49 41.68
CA SER A 16 -34.95 28.36 43.12
C SER A 16 -33.63 27.62 43.37
N ALA A 17 -33.21 26.72 42.48
CA ALA A 17 -31.94 25.99 42.61
C ALA A 17 -30.71 26.88 42.38
N ILE A 18 -30.88 27.99 41.69
CA ILE A 18 -29.82 28.94 41.32
C ILE A 18 -29.96 30.31 41.99
N ASP A 19 -30.81 30.42 43.01
CA ASP A 19 -31.15 31.67 43.68
C ASP A 19 -31.57 32.79 42.71
N LEU A 20 -32.30 32.42 41.65
CA LEU A 20 -32.76 33.38 40.63
C LEU A 20 -33.71 34.41 41.26
N GLN A 21 -33.34 35.64 41.15
CA GLN A 21 -34.14 36.76 41.70
C GLN A 21 -34.34 37.81 40.61
N TYR A 22 -35.55 38.34 40.59
CA TYR A 22 -35.90 39.48 39.75
C TYR A 22 -35.38 40.76 40.44
N LYS A 23 -34.53 41.50 39.76
CA LYS A 23 -34.18 42.86 40.15
C LYS A 23 -35.19 43.81 39.54
N ASN A 24 -35.90 44.56 40.38
CA ASN A 24 -36.80 45.62 39.91
C ASN A 24 -36.00 46.62 39.09
N GLY A 25 -35.95 46.37 37.77
CA GLY A 25 -35.21 47.21 36.86
C GLY A 25 -35.98 48.49 36.53
N LYS A 26 -35.22 49.54 36.29
CA LYS A 26 -35.76 50.83 35.80
C LYS A 26 -36.50 50.70 34.45
N GLY A 27 -36.34 49.55 33.73
CA GLY A 27 -36.92 49.32 32.41
C GLY A 27 -38.43 49.47 32.34
N VAL A 28 -39.17 49.07 33.37
CA VAL A 28 -40.65 49.26 33.42
C VAL A 28 -40.97 50.74 33.69
N GLU A 29 -40.19 51.40 34.52
CA GLU A 29 -40.35 52.84 34.83
C GLU A 29 -39.95 53.68 33.60
N GLU A 30 -38.86 53.34 32.89
CA GLU A 30 -38.43 53.99 31.67
C GLU A 30 -39.45 53.82 30.51
N VAL A 31 -40.02 52.64 30.37
CA VAL A 31 -41.12 52.42 29.39
C VAL A 31 -42.34 53.29 29.78
N LYS A 32 -42.62 53.40 31.05
CA LYS A 32 -43.75 54.21 31.56
C LYS A 32 -43.49 55.70 31.41
N GLU A 33 -42.27 56.16 31.67
CA GLU A 33 -41.85 57.57 31.48
C GLU A 33 -41.75 57.99 30.00
N ASN A 34 -41.38 57.07 29.13
CA ASN A 34 -41.29 57.33 27.71
C ASN A 34 -42.61 57.16 26.95
N GLN A 35 -43.69 56.77 27.61
CA GLN A 35 -45.01 56.76 27.01
C GLN A 35 -45.55 58.20 26.85
N ASN A 36 -45.74 58.60 25.58
CA ASN A 36 -46.38 59.87 25.26
C ASN A 36 -47.87 59.73 25.36
N PRO A 37 -48.53 60.34 26.33
CA PRO A 37 -50.00 60.23 26.56
C PRO A 37 -50.80 60.67 25.32
N PHE A 38 -50.27 61.54 24.49
CA PHE A 38 -50.91 62.01 23.26
C PHE A 38 -50.93 61.00 22.11
N LEU A 39 -50.12 59.93 22.17
CA LEU A 39 -50.06 58.88 21.17
C LEU A 39 -50.93 57.64 21.54
N TRP A 40 -51.60 57.64 22.65
CA TRP A 40 -52.49 56.56 23.05
C TRP A 40 -53.64 56.31 22.04
N PHE A 41 -54.04 57.32 21.29
CA PHE A 41 -55.04 57.17 20.21
C PHE A 41 -54.50 56.35 19.05
N THR A 42 -53.23 56.36 18.79
CA THR A 42 -52.62 55.56 17.70
C THR A 42 -52.37 54.11 18.13
N ALA A 43 -52.29 53.82 19.41
CA ALA A 43 -52.13 52.44 19.93
C ALA A 43 -53.38 51.57 19.68
N PHE A 44 -54.55 52.17 19.39
CA PHE A 44 -55.74 51.43 18.99
C PHE A 44 -55.65 50.88 17.56
N PHE A 45 -54.72 51.36 16.76
CA PHE A 45 -54.56 50.99 15.33
C PHE A 45 -53.16 50.40 15.01
N GLY A 46 -52.29 50.27 16.01
CA GLY A 46 -50.92 49.71 15.85
C GLY A 46 -50.62 48.67 16.91
N ASN A 47 -49.84 47.64 16.55
CA ASN A 47 -49.26 46.69 17.48
C ASN A 47 -47.95 47.31 18.04
N ASP A 48 -48.05 48.33 18.91
CA ASP A 48 -46.89 48.84 19.63
C ASP A 48 -46.53 47.92 20.80
N SER A 49 -45.50 47.10 20.62
CA SER A 49 -44.93 46.30 21.67
C SER A 49 -43.71 47.03 22.27
N ALA A 50 -43.83 47.50 23.53
CA ALA A 50 -42.68 48.00 24.28
C ALA A 50 -41.94 46.82 24.94
N GLN A 51 -40.67 46.64 24.60
CA GLN A 51 -39.80 45.64 25.25
C GLN A 51 -39.18 46.27 26.52
N ALA A 52 -39.56 45.78 27.71
CA ALA A 52 -38.87 46.13 28.94
C ALA A 52 -37.69 45.16 29.15
N THR A 53 -36.49 45.69 29.40
CA THR A 53 -35.34 44.88 29.77
C THR A 53 -35.51 44.38 31.20
N VAL A 54 -35.61 43.05 31.36
CA VAL A 54 -35.73 42.41 32.68
C VAL A 54 -34.30 42.15 33.19
N GLU A 55 -33.91 42.78 34.30
CA GLU A 55 -32.67 42.45 35.00
C GLU A 55 -32.92 41.36 36.05
N VAL A 56 -32.14 40.29 35.97
CA VAL A 56 -32.15 39.23 36.96
C VAL A 56 -30.77 39.09 37.62
N SER A 57 -30.74 38.53 38.81
CA SER A 57 -29.53 38.07 39.47
C SER A 57 -29.67 36.60 39.80
N TYR A 58 -28.62 35.86 39.72
CA TYR A 58 -28.53 34.44 40.06
C TYR A 58 -27.14 34.13 40.63
N ASN A 59 -27.04 33.00 41.31
CA ASN A 59 -25.78 32.51 41.84
C ASN A 59 -25.07 31.66 40.76
N GLU A 60 -23.94 32.14 40.25
CA GLU A 60 -23.17 31.47 39.17
C GLU A 60 -22.66 30.08 39.57
N ASP A 61 -22.18 29.92 40.85
CA ASP A 61 -21.68 28.62 41.32
C ASP A 61 -22.80 27.58 41.38
N LYS A 62 -24.00 27.99 41.81
CA LYS A 62 -25.18 27.11 41.80
C LYS A 62 -25.67 26.80 40.42
N LEU A 63 -25.59 27.75 39.47
CA LEU A 63 -25.89 27.48 38.05
C LEU A 63 -24.93 26.46 37.48
N ASN A 64 -23.64 26.62 37.73
CA ASN A 64 -22.62 25.67 37.28
C ASN A 64 -22.82 24.27 37.90
N GLN A 65 -23.22 24.18 39.18
CA GLN A 65 -23.55 22.89 39.80
C GLN A 65 -24.81 22.26 39.19
N ALA A 66 -25.85 23.05 38.95
CA ALA A 66 -27.08 22.58 38.30
C ALA A 66 -26.77 22.10 36.85
N MET A 67 -25.94 22.83 36.12
CA MET A 67 -25.48 22.46 34.80
C MET A 67 -24.72 21.12 34.83
N ALA A 68 -23.78 20.94 35.74
CA ALA A 68 -23.00 19.71 35.88
C ALA A 68 -23.85 18.47 36.23
N SER A 69 -25.08 18.67 36.75
CA SER A 69 -26.00 17.57 37.07
C SER A 69 -26.97 17.18 35.96
N LEU A 70 -26.92 17.88 34.79
CA LEU A 70 -27.80 17.58 33.66
C LEU A 70 -27.44 16.22 33.04
N GLU A 71 -28.48 15.45 32.72
CA GLU A 71 -28.31 14.13 32.09
C GLU A 71 -27.75 14.25 30.67
N CYS A 72 -28.11 15.29 29.91
CA CYS A 72 -27.61 15.53 28.55
C CYS A 72 -26.11 15.83 28.48
N LEU A 73 -25.47 16.21 29.61
CA LEU A 73 -24.03 16.44 29.68
C LEU A 73 -23.23 15.20 30.09
N LYS A 74 -23.87 14.11 30.50
CA LYS A 74 -23.20 12.87 30.86
C LYS A 74 -22.73 12.15 29.58
N GLU A 75 -21.48 11.71 29.57
CA GLU A 75 -20.85 11.09 28.42
C GLU A 75 -21.62 9.84 27.92
N GLU A 76 -22.16 9.04 28.88
CA GLU A 76 -22.95 7.86 28.56
C GLU A 76 -24.28 8.15 27.83
N ASN A 77 -24.76 9.38 27.87
CA ASN A 77 -25.99 9.82 27.22
C ASN A 77 -25.75 10.55 25.88
N GLN A 78 -24.49 10.71 25.52
CA GLN A 78 -24.11 11.42 24.31
C GLN A 78 -23.64 10.46 23.20
N THR A 79 -24.00 10.79 21.99
CA THR A 79 -23.47 10.15 20.78
C THR A 79 -22.71 11.18 19.95
N ALA A 80 -21.47 10.85 19.58
CA ALA A 80 -20.67 11.72 18.71
C ALA A 80 -21.33 11.85 17.32
N PRO A 81 -21.21 13.00 16.66
CA PRO A 81 -21.64 13.14 15.28
C PRO A 81 -20.73 12.29 14.37
N VAL A 82 -21.32 11.78 13.28
CA VAL A 82 -20.58 11.07 12.23
C VAL A 82 -20.67 11.91 10.97
N SER A 83 -19.53 12.16 10.33
CA SER A 83 -19.47 12.91 9.07
C SER A 83 -20.04 12.13 7.90
N ALA A 84 -20.61 12.83 6.93
CA ALA A 84 -20.95 12.27 5.65
C ALA A 84 -19.69 11.73 4.97
N GLN A 85 -19.82 10.63 4.23
CA GLN A 85 -18.69 9.98 3.54
C GLN A 85 -19.16 9.23 2.28
N PRO A 86 -18.28 9.06 1.27
CA PRO A 86 -18.57 8.20 0.14
C PRO A 86 -18.58 6.72 0.56
N VAL A 87 -19.61 5.98 0.14
CA VAL A 87 -19.76 4.54 0.37
C VAL A 87 -20.12 3.86 -0.95
N PHE A 88 -19.46 2.73 -1.23
CA PHE A 88 -19.74 1.94 -2.44
C PHE A 88 -21.02 1.13 -2.26
N ASN A 89 -21.97 1.27 -3.19
CA ASN A 89 -23.27 0.58 -3.13
C ASN A 89 -23.31 -0.74 -3.94
N GLY A 90 -22.17 -1.15 -4.50
CA GLY A 90 -22.04 -2.32 -5.39
C GLY A 90 -21.92 -1.93 -6.87
N GLU A 91 -22.23 -0.69 -7.24
CA GLU A 91 -22.15 -0.18 -8.60
C GLU A 91 -21.33 1.11 -8.69
N GLN A 92 -21.53 2.02 -7.76
CA GLN A 92 -20.89 3.33 -7.68
C GLN A 92 -20.75 3.79 -6.22
N PHE A 93 -19.98 4.85 -5.99
CA PHE A 93 -19.94 5.53 -4.70
C PHE A 93 -21.08 6.54 -4.59
N GLU A 94 -21.79 6.49 -3.47
CA GLU A 94 -22.83 7.43 -3.09
C GLU A 94 -22.48 8.06 -1.74
N ILE A 95 -23.03 9.25 -1.46
CA ILE A 95 -22.80 9.91 -0.19
C ILE A 95 -23.73 9.30 0.86
N GLN A 96 -23.15 8.63 1.85
CA GLN A 96 -23.85 8.31 3.08
C GLN A 96 -23.99 9.59 3.91
N ALA A 97 -25.20 9.95 4.29
CA ALA A 97 -25.47 11.16 5.03
C ALA A 97 -24.83 11.14 6.43
N GLU A 98 -24.50 12.31 6.90
CA GLU A 98 -24.02 12.53 8.25
C GLU A 98 -25.07 12.17 9.32
N THR A 99 -24.59 11.77 10.49
CA THR A 99 -25.42 11.64 11.69
C THR A 99 -25.08 12.76 12.65
N LEU A 100 -26.08 13.55 13.04
CA LEU A 100 -25.84 14.74 13.85
C LEU A 100 -25.38 14.43 15.28
N GLY A 101 -25.74 13.27 15.82
CA GLY A 101 -25.41 12.90 17.21
C GLY A 101 -26.11 13.76 18.27
N THR A 102 -25.74 13.55 19.54
CA THR A 102 -26.25 14.32 20.70
C THR A 102 -25.11 14.86 21.58
N GLN A 103 -23.87 14.80 21.10
CA GLN A 103 -22.73 15.32 21.83
C GLN A 103 -22.82 16.85 21.95
N ILE A 104 -22.76 17.35 23.18
CA ILE A 104 -22.87 18.78 23.45
C ILE A 104 -21.50 19.45 23.36
N ASP A 105 -21.45 20.58 22.67
CA ASP A 105 -20.37 21.55 22.75
C ASP A 105 -20.49 22.32 24.07
N GLN A 106 -19.70 21.92 25.05
CA GLN A 106 -19.78 22.42 26.39
C GLN A 106 -19.53 23.93 26.50
N GLU A 107 -18.62 24.46 25.66
CA GLU A 107 -18.32 25.92 25.67
C GLU A 107 -19.51 26.73 25.15
N THR A 108 -20.03 26.35 23.97
CA THR A 108 -21.21 26.99 23.39
C THR A 108 -22.43 26.84 24.30
N PHE A 109 -22.67 25.63 24.81
CA PHE A 109 -23.80 25.36 25.71
C PHE A 109 -23.73 26.20 26.97
N SER A 110 -22.59 26.24 27.67
CA SER A 110 -22.42 27.03 28.90
C SER A 110 -22.68 28.51 28.64
N LYS A 111 -22.11 29.07 27.60
CA LYS A 111 -22.31 30.47 27.22
C LYS A 111 -23.79 30.77 26.95
N VAL A 112 -24.44 29.98 26.13
CA VAL A 112 -25.85 30.16 25.76
C VAL A 112 -26.76 29.99 26.98
N LEU A 113 -26.47 29.02 27.85
CA LEU A 113 -27.22 28.81 29.07
C LEU A 113 -27.19 30.02 30.00
N HIS A 114 -26.01 30.60 30.26
CA HIS A 114 -25.82 31.82 31.03
C HIS A 114 -26.59 33.00 30.44
N ASP A 115 -26.52 33.18 29.12
CA ASP A 115 -27.24 34.23 28.40
C ASP A 115 -28.77 34.08 28.57
N TYR A 116 -29.29 32.84 28.45
CA TYR A 116 -30.74 32.56 28.60
C TYR A 116 -31.24 32.82 30.02
N VAL A 117 -30.47 32.39 31.04
CA VAL A 117 -30.77 32.66 32.42
C VAL A 117 -30.75 34.16 32.70
N GLY A 118 -29.71 34.89 32.26
CA GLY A 118 -29.55 36.32 32.42
C GLY A 118 -30.65 37.16 31.76
N GLN A 119 -31.21 36.65 30.65
CA GLN A 119 -32.33 37.30 29.94
C GLN A 119 -33.71 36.82 30.41
N PHE A 120 -33.78 35.98 31.44
CA PHE A 120 -35.03 35.41 31.99
C PHE A 120 -35.86 34.67 30.95
N ARG A 121 -35.20 33.97 30.02
CA ARG A 121 -35.88 33.15 29.00
C ARG A 121 -36.34 31.83 29.62
N ALA A 122 -37.53 31.36 29.19
CA ALA A 122 -38.16 30.18 29.80
C ALA A 122 -37.71 28.86 29.17
N THR A 123 -37.30 28.88 27.89
CA THR A 123 -36.99 27.65 27.11
C THR A 123 -35.77 27.87 26.25
N LEU A 124 -34.79 26.96 26.35
CA LEU A 124 -33.60 26.86 25.53
C LEU A 124 -33.73 25.62 24.65
N ASP A 125 -33.75 25.83 23.37
CA ASP A 125 -33.74 24.77 22.33
C ASP A 125 -32.29 24.58 21.88
N LEU A 126 -31.69 23.45 22.26
CA LEU A 126 -30.26 23.18 22.06
C LEU A 126 -29.86 23.08 20.59
N ASP A 127 -30.80 22.64 19.71
CA ASP A 127 -30.55 22.59 18.28
C ASP A 127 -30.52 23.98 17.64
N LYS A 128 -31.52 24.81 17.98
CA LYS A 128 -31.60 26.17 17.43
C LYS A 128 -30.44 27.04 17.84
N GLU A 129 -29.94 26.85 19.05
CA GLU A 129 -28.82 27.62 19.59
C GLU A 129 -27.46 26.95 19.28
N LYS A 130 -27.46 25.88 18.48
CA LYS A 130 -26.24 25.17 18.01
C LYS A 130 -25.36 24.68 19.17
N CYS A 131 -25.96 24.17 20.22
CA CYS A 131 -25.26 23.65 21.40
C CYS A 131 -24.66 22.25 21.19
N TYR A 132 -24.85 21.64 20.04
CA TYR A 132 -24.28 20.33 19.74
C TYR A 132 -23.03 20.45 18.87
N VAL A 133 -22.11 19.52 19.08
CA VAL A 133 -20.96 19.34 18.17
C VAL A 133 -21.47 19.00 16.77
N ALA A 134 -21.05 19.78 15.79
CA ALA A 134 -21.43 19.52 14.40
C ALA A 134 -20.54 18.44 13.78
N PRO A 135 -21.05 17.61 12.85
CA PRO A 135 -20.21 16.76 12.03
C PRO A 135 -19.21 17.61 11.22
N LYS A 136 -17.98 17.10 11.05
CA LYS A 136 -16.94 17.83 10.29
C LYS A 136 -17.35 18.05 8.82
N PHE A 137 -18.03 17.04 8.26
CA PHE A 137 -18.52 17.08 6.89
C PHE A 137 -19.99 16.68 6.82
N THR A 138 -20.72 17.35 5.92
CA THR A 138 -22.13 17.08 5.62
C THR A 138 -22.27 16.63 4.18
N THR A 139 -23.46 16.18 3.79
CA THR A 139 -23.82 15.84 2.41
C THR A 139 -23.61 16.99 1.41
N GLU A 140 -23.59 18.24 1.90
CA GLU A 140 -23.37 19.44 1.08
C GLU A 140 -21.90 19.88 1.04
N SER A 141 -21.02 19.21 1.80
CA SER A 141 -19.59 19.54 1.85
C SER A 141 -18.94 19.27 0.49
N LYS A 142 -18.22 20.26 -0.02
CA LYS A 142 -17.55 20.17 -1.32
C LYS A 142 -16.51 19.06 -1.34
N GLU A 143 -15.85 18.83 -0.22
CA GLU A 143 -14.84 17.79 -0.03
C GLU A 143 -15.44 16.39 -0.22
N VAL A 144 -16.60 16.13 0.36
CA VAL A 144 -17.32 14.84 0.23
C VAL A 144 -17.79 14.61 -1.20
N ILE A 145 -18.38 15.65 -1.81
CA ILE A 145 -18.85 15.60 -3.21
C ILE A 145 -17.67 15.34 -4.14
N SER A 146 -16.55 16.07 -3.96
CA SER A 146 -15.34 15.90 -4.79
C SER A 146 -14.71 14.51 -4.60
N ALA A 147 -14.67 14.00 -3.38
CA ALA A 147 -14.19 12.65 -3.09
C ALA A 147 -15.04 11.60 -3.82
N LYS A 148 -16.36 11.65 -3.67
CA LYS A 148 -17.30 10.75 -4.35
C LYS A 148 -17.13 10.82 -5.88
N ASP A 149 -17.04 12.01 -6.46
CA ASP A 149 -16.89 12.18 -7.91
C ASP A 149 -15.54 11.63 -8.41
N SER A 150 -14.46 11.85 -7.66
CA SER A 150 -13.14 11.29 -7.96
C SER A 150 -13.15 9.76 -7.88
N MET A 151 -13.71 9.20 -6.81
CA MET A 151 -13.81 7.74 -6.64
C MET A 151 -14.62 7.10 -7.79
N ASN A 152 -15.73 7.72 -8.19
CA ASN A 152 -16.52 7.25 -9.33
C ASN A 152 -15.77 7.38 -10.67
N SER A 153 -14.96 8.42 -10.84
CA SER A 153 -14.09 8.55 -12.01
C SER A 153 -13.07 7.41 -12.08
N TYR A 154 -12.47 7.04 -10.96
CA TYR A 154 -11.48 5.97 -10.86
C TYR A 154 -12.07 4.57 -11.11
N LEU A 155 -13.37 4.35 -10.85
CA LEU A 155 -14.06 3.10 -11.18
C LEU A 155 -14.17 2.82 -12.70
N ASN A 156 -13.91 3.80 -13.55
CA ASN A 156 -13.88 3.61 -15.00
C ASN A 156 -12.60 2.91 -15.46
N ALA A 157 -11.57 2.86 -14.61
CA ALA A 157 -10.32 2.17 -14.94
C ALA A 157 -10.53 0.66 -15.05
N SER A 158 -9.80 0.06 -15.99
CA SER A 158 -9.68 -1.40 -16.12
C SER A 158 -8.26 -1.73 -16.53
N ILE A 159 -7.58 -2.55 -15.73
CA ILE A 159 -6.19 -2.94 -16.03
C ILE A 159 -6.16 -4.44 -16.33
N THR A 160 -5.80 -4.79 -17.57
CA THR A 160 -5.66 -6.17 -18.01
C THR A 160 -4.19 -6.55 -18.11
N TYR A 161 -3.77 -7.53 -17.32
CA TYR A 161 -2.42 -8.10 -17.43
C TYR A 161 -2.37 -9.06 -18.62
N THR A 162 -1.45 -8.82 -19.56
CA THR A 162 -1.36 -9.53 -20.84
C THR A 162 -0.62 -10.87 -20.78
N VAL A 163 0.08 -11.14 -19.68
CA VAL A 163 0.79 -12.42 -19.44
C VAL A 163 -0.21 -13.48 -18.99
N GLU A 164 -0.07 -14.69 -19.56
CA GLU A 164 -0.95 -15.80 -19.17
C GLU A 164 -0.55 -16.43 -17.81
N PRO A 165 -1.52 -16.80 -16.97
CA PRO A 165 -2.95 -16.58 -17.14
C PRO A 165 -3.32 -15.10 -16.95
N ARG A 166 -4.17 -14.56 -17.84
CA ARG A 166 -4.58 -13.16 -17.79
C ARG A 166 -5.35 -12.84 -16.53
N THR A 167 -5.11 -11.67 -15.97
CA THR A 167 -5.78 -11.16 -14.78
C THR A 167 -6.30 -9.75 -15.08
N VAL A 168 -7.48 -9.42 -14.56
CA VAL A 168 -8.11 -8.12 -14.77
C VAL A 168 -8.39 -7.46 -13.43
N VAL A 169 -7.93 -6.22 -13.28
CA VAL A 169 -8.36 -5.32 -12.20
C VAL A 169 -9.54 -4.50 -12.72
N ASP A 170 -10.69 -4.74 -12.15
CA ASP A 170 -11.94 -4.09 -12.51
C ASP A 170 -12.49 -3.21 -11.37
N LYS A 171 -13.64 -2.60 -11.62
CA LYS A 171 -14.31 -1.73 -10.64
C LYS A 171 -14.60 -2.42 -9.29
N SER A 172 -14.80 -3.74 -9.29
CA SER A 172 -15.08 -4.49 -8.05
C SER A 172 -13.86 -4.54 -7.14
N LEU A 173 -12.66 -4.76 -7.68
CA LEU A 173 -11.41 -4.70 -6.94
C LEU A 173 -11.05 -3.26 -6.57
N ILE A 174 -11.14 -2.33 -7.53
CA ILE A 174 -10.78 -0.93 -7.34
C ILE A 174 -11.60 -0.31 -6.20
N SER A 175 -12.91 -0.60 -6.13
CA SER A 175 -13.78 -0.08 -5.07
C SER A 175 -13.38 -0.51 -3.66
N GLN A 176 -12.79 -1.70 -3.52
CA GLN A 176 -12.33 -2.24 -2.24
C GLN A 176 -11.01 -1.62 -1.77
N TRP A 177 -10.25 -1.02 -2.68
CA TRP A 177 -8.95 -0.42 -2.39
C TRP A 177 -9.04 1.05 -2.04
N MET A 178 -10.13 1.72 -2.44
CA MET A 178 -10.30 3.16 -2.23
C MET A 178 -10.90 3.47 -0.86
N THR A 179 -10.37 4.49 -0.22
CA THR A 179 -10.88 5.08 1.02
C THR A 179 -10.66 6.60 0.98
N VAL A 180 -11.09 7.31 2.02
CA VAL A 180 -10.81 8.73 2.21
C VAL A 180 -10.07 8.96 3.51
N ASP A 181 -9.20 9.95 3.52
CA ASP A 181 -8.53 10.41 4.74
C ASP A 181 -9.44 11.34 5.58
N GLU A 182 -8.92 11.83 6.70
CA GLU A 182 -9.62 12.76 7.60
C GLU A 182 -10.02 14.10 6.95
N ASN A 183 -9.50 14.42 5.77
CA ASN A 183 -9.78 15.62 4.99
C ASN A 183 -10.57 15.33 3.71
N MET A 184 -11.11 14.10 3.56
CA MET A 184 -11.82 13.61 2.40
C MET A 184 -10.96 13.52 1.12
N ASN A 185 -9.62 13.45 1.23
CA ASN A 185 -8.79 13.11 0.08
C ASN A 185 -8.89 11.61 -0.20
N VAL A 186 -9.06 11.24 -1.46
CA VAL A 186 -9.10 9.83 -1.86
C VAL A 186 -7.73 9.20 -1.71
N THR A 187 -7.65 8.13 -0.95
CA THR A 187 -6.45 7.32 -0.70
C THR A 187 -6.68 5.87 -1.11
N PHE A 188 -5.59 5.10 -1.19
CA PHE A 188 -5.64 3.69 -1.52
C PHE A 188 -5.10 2.86 -0.34
N SER A 189 -5.77 1.76 -0.02
CA SER A 189 -5.34 0.83 1.02
C SER A 189 -4.08 0.08 0.58
N GLU A 190 -2.94 0.40 1.20
CA GLU A 190 -1.67 -0.27 0.96
C GLU A 190 -1.76 -1.77 1.27
N ASP A 191 -2.46 -2.15 2.34
CA ASP A 191 -2.62 -3.54 2.73
C ASP A 191 -3.43 -4.33 1.70
N ALA A 192 -4.56 -3.80 1.23
CA ALA A 192 -5.43 -4.51 0.28
C ALA A 192 -4.78 -4.60 -1.12
N MET A 193 -4.17 -3.52 -1.59
CA MET A 193 -3.42 -3.54 -2.86
C MET A 193 -2.15 -4.40 -2.75
N GLY A 194 -1.44 -4.32 -1.61
CA GLY A 194 -0.28 -5.14 -1.34
C GLY A 194 -0.59 -6.64 -1.39
N ALA A 195 -1.70 -7.07 -0.79
CA ALA A 195 -2.16 -8.45 -0.85
C ALA A 195 -2.43 -8.90 -2.30
N TYR A 196 -3.07 -8.05 -3.11
CA TYR A 196 -3.29 -8.34 -4.53
C TYR A 196 -1.98 -8.44 -5.32
N ILE A 197 -1.02 -7.53 -5.07
CA ILE A 197 0.30 -7.58 -5.71
C ILE A 197 1.07 -8.84 -5.29
N ASP A 198 0.88 -9.34 -4.06
CA ASP A 198 1.44 -10.63 -3.64
C ASP A 198 0.87 -11.78 -4.46
N GLU A 199 -0.42 -11.75 -4.79
CA GLU A 199 -1.03 -12.74 -5.70
C GLU A 199 -0.43 -12.65 -7.11
N LEU A 200 -0.24 -11.43 -7.65
CA LEU A 200 0.47 -11.25 -8.93
C LEU A 200 1.91 -11.80 -8.88
N CYS A 201 2.63 -11.55 -7.77
CA CYS A 201 3.97 -12.12 -7.58
C CYS A 201 3.93 -13.65 -7.58
N ASN A 202 2.99 -14.27 -6.87
CA ASN A 202 2.84 -15.73 -6.84
C ASN A 202 2.53 -16.30 -8.23
N GLN A 203 1.75 -15.58 -9.02
CA GLN A 203 1.35 -16.00 -10.36
C GLN A 203 2.46 -15.85 -11.37
N TYR A 204 3.11 -14.70 -11.46
CA TYR A 204 4.01 -14.32 -12.53
C TYR A 204 5.50 -14.49 -12.23
N ASN A 205 5.93 -14.53 -10.97
CA ASN A 205 7.33 -14.77 -10.65
C ASN A 205 7.72 -16.20 -11.03
N THR A 206 8.84 -16.33 -11.74
CA THR A 206 9.48 -17.62 -12.07
C THR A 206 10.84 -17.77 -11.42
N ALA A 207 11.46 -16.70 -10.94
CA ALA A 207 12.74 -16.72 -10.23
C ALA A 207 12.67 -17.66 -9.02
N GLY A 208 13.60 -18.61 -8.95
CA GLY A 208 13.66 -19.63 -7.89
C GLY A 208 12.67 -20.79 -8.00
N LYS A 209 11.71 -20.76 -8.95
CA LYS A 209 10.81 -21.90 -9.17
C LYS A 209 11.54 -23.08 -9.80
N VAL A 210 11.07 -24.30 -9.49
CA VAL A 210 11.58 -25.55 -10.12
C VAL A 210 11.13 -25.61 -11.57
N ARG A 211 12.04 -25.94 -12.46
CA ARG A 211 11.80 -26.11 -13.90
C ARG A 211 11.99 -27.56 -14.29
N THR A 212 11.12 -28.06 -15.17
CA THR A 212 11.30 -29.36 -15.80
C THR A 212 11.81 -29.11 -17.22
N ILE A 213 12.98 -29.63 -17.55
CA ILE A 213 13.60 -29.45 -18.86
C ILE A 213 13.79 -30.80 -19.58
N THR A 214 13.86 -30.74 -20.89
CA THR A 214 14.35 -31.85 -21.72
C THR A 214 15.73 -31.48 -22.23
N THR A 215 16.73 -32.24 -21.83
CA THR A 215 18.12 -32.02 -22.23
C THR A 215 18.35 -32.32 -23.71
N PRO A 216 19.45 -31.87 -24.35
CA PRO A 216 19.78 -32.23 -25.71
C PRO A 216 19.91 -33.74 -25.97
N THR A 217 20.17 -34.53 -24.93
CA THR A 217 20.22 -36.00 -25.01
C THR A 217 18.84 -36.68 -24.88
N GLY A 218 17.76 -35.88 -24.69
CA GLY A 218 16.40 -36.39 -24.50
C GLY A 218 16.06 -36.82 -23.08
N LYS A 219 16.96 -36.63 -22.13
CA LYS A 219 16.70 -36.87 -20.69
C LYS A 219 15.81 -35.75 -20.12
N THR A 220 14.87 -36.10 -19.27
CA THR A 220 14.13 -35.13 -18.47
C THR A 220 14.88 -34.86 -17.17
N ALA A 221 15.10 -33.58 -16.85
CA ALA A 221 15.75 -33.14 -15.62
C ALA A 221 14.90 -32.10 -14.87
N GLN A 222 15.02 -32.11 -13.54
CA GLN A 222 14.40 -31.11 -12.65
C GLN A 222 15.49 -30.14 -12.21
N VAL A 223 15.26 -28.85 -12.45
CA VAL A 223 16.20 -27.79 -12.09
C VAL A 223 15.61 -26.93 -10.99
N SER A 224 16.21 -26.99 -9.82
CA SER A 224 15.82 -26.17 -8.66
C SER A 224 16.96 -25.24 -8.26
N GLY A 225 16.62 -24.05 -7.77
CA GLY A 225 17.60 -23.05 -7.34
C GLY A 225 18.02 -22.07 -8.43
N GLY A 226 19.04 -21.26 -8.13
CA GLY A 226 19.41 -20.11 -8.94
C GLY A 226 18.46 -18.93 -8.79
N GLY A 227 18.87 -17.79 -9.34
CA GLY A 227 18.09 -16.53 -9.23
C GLY A 227 17.49 -16.05 -10.55
N TYR A 228 17.63 -16.80 -11.64
CA TYR A 228 17.10 -16.43 -12.94
C TYR A 228 15.57 -16.58 -13.01
N GLY A 229 14.92 -15.70 -13.73
CA GLY A 229 13.48 -15.75 -13.97
C GLY A 229 12.82 -14.39 -13.85
N TRP A 230 11.53 -14.34 -14.09
CA TRP A 230 10.71 -13.14 -13.90
C TRP A 230 10.54 -12.84 -12.42
N LYS A 231 10.60 -11.55 -12.07
CA LYS A 231 10.32 -11.08 -10.73
C LYS A 231 9.57 -9.76 -10.80
N VAL A 232 8.35 -9.72 -10.32
CA VAL A 232 7.53 -8.51 -10.23
C VAL A 232 8.19 -7.52 -9.25
N ASP A 233 8.23 -6.26 -9.65
CA ASP A 233 8.60 -5.13 -8.81
C ASP A 233 7.36 -4.70 -8.02
N ARG A 234 7.31 -5.01 -6.74
CA ARG A 234 6.15 -4.73 -5.89
C ARG A 234 5.84 -3.23 -5.77
N ASP A 235 6.89 -2.44 -5.54
CA ASP A 235 6.74 -0.99 -5.32
C ASP A 235 6.40 -0.30 -6.65
N GLY A 236 7.12 -0.63 -7.71
CA GLY A 236 6.84 -0.12 -9.05
C GLY A 236 5.47 -0.53 -9.58
N GLU A 237 5.00 -1.74 -9.25
CA GLU A 237 3.65 -2.21 -9.61
C GLU A 237 2.58 -1.44 -8.84
N TYR A 238 2.76 -1.23 -7.54
CA TYR A 238 1.85 -0.44 -6.71
C TYR A 238 1.67 0.98 -7.27
N GLU A 239 2.77 1.69 -7.50
CA GLU A 239 2.75 3.05 -8.04
C GLU A 239 2.07 3.11 -9.42
N THR A 240 2.42 2.15 -10.30
CA THR A 240 1.85 2.08 -11.65
C THR A 240 0.36 1.78 -11.60
N LEU A 241 -0.07 0.86 -10.73
CA LEU A 241 -1.47 0.48 -10.56
C LEU A 241 -2.31 1.65 -10.05
N VAL A 242 -1.82 2.40 -9.04
CA VAL A 242 -2.46 3.62 -8.55
C VAL A 242 -2.61 4.66 -9.66
N ASN A 243 -1.57 4.87 -10.48
CA ASN A 243 -1.60 5.82 -11.58
C ASN A 243 -2.60 5.39 -12.67
N ASN A 244 -2.66 4.11 -13.02
CA ASN A 244 -3.64 3.58 -13.97
C ASN A 244 -5.08 3.76 -13.44
N ILE A 245 -5.33 3.48 -12.16
CA ILE A 245 -6.65 3.68 -11.56
C ILE A 245 -7.04 5.16 -11.61
N LYS A 246 -6.13 6.06 -11.23
CA LYS A 246 -6.38 7.52 -11.25
C LYS A 246 -6.63 8.08 -12.65
N SER A 247 -6.11 7.44 -13.70
CA SER A 247 -6.40 7.85 -15.09
C SER A 247 -7.85 7.60 -15.49
N GLY A 248 -8.52 6.62 -14.90
CA GLY A 248 -9.87 6.21 -15.27
C GLY A 248 -9.96 5.52 -16.64
N GLU A 249 -8.83 5.05 -17.18
CA GLU A 249 -8.76 4.49 -18.54
C GLU A 249 -8.61 2.97 -18.51
N ALA A 250 -8.98 2.31 -19.62
CA ALA A 250 -8.68 0.90 -19.83
C ALA A 250 -7.23 0.76 -20.33
N VAL A 251 -6.43 -0.07 -19.65
CA VAL A 251 -5.00 -0.30 -19.92
C VAL A 251 -4.75 -1.79 -20.06
N GLU A 252 -4.03 -2.18 -21.12
CA GLU A 252 -3.47 -3.53 -21.24
C GLU A 252 -1.95 -3.45 -21.11
N ARG A 253 -1.36 -4.22 -20.20
CA ARG A 253 0.08 -4.22 -19.93
C ARG A 253 0.55 -5.49 -19.26
N GLU A 254 1.85 -5.69 -19.23
CA GLU A 254 2.49 -6.64 -18.32
C GLU A 254 2.64 -6.04 -16.91
N PRO A 255 2.85 -6.87 -15.87
CA PRO A 255 3.32 -6.38 -14.57
C PRO A 255 4.63 -5.60 -14.70
N VAL A 256 4.87 -4.69 -13.78
CA VAL A 256 6.19 -4.05 -13.65
C VAL A 256 7.16 -5.08 -13.08
N TYR A 257 8.30 -5.29 -13.74
CA TYR A 257 9.29 -6.28 -13.35
C TYR A 257 10.58 -5.63 -12.85
N SER A 258 11.07 -6.10 -11.71
CA SER A 258 12.44 -5.80 -11.23
C SER A 258 13.48 -6.70 -11.87
N GLN A 259 13.06 -7.86 -12.41
CA GLN A 259 13.89 -8.78 -13.17
C GLN A 259 13.08 -9.43 -14.27
N THR A 260 13.65 -9.50 -15.46
CA THR A 260 13.05 -10.12 -16.65
C THR A 260 13.74 -11.44 -17.00
N ALA A 261 13.06 -12.26 -17.82
CA ALA A 261 13.59 -13.49 -18.38
C ALA A 261 13.41 -13.49 -19.90
N ALA A 262 13.95 -14.49 -20.59
CA ALA A 262 13.98 -14.55 -22.06
C ALA A 262 12.58 -14.80 -22.67
N SER A 263 11.70 -15.48 -21.95
CA SER A 263 10.35 -15.79 -22.43
C SER A 263 9.36 -15.96 -21.26
N HIS A 264 8.06 -15.87 -21.56
CA HIS A 264 7.02 -16.32 -20.64
C HIS A 264 6.72 -17.80 -20.89
N GLY A 265 6.48 -18.56 -19.84
CA GLY A 265 6.12 -19.97 -19.92
C GLY A 265 7.03 -20.88 -19.10
N ALA A 266 6.88 -22.18 -19.30
CA ALA A 266 7.55 -23.21 -18.49
C ALA A 266 9.10 -23.21 -18.64
N GLN A 267 9.59 -22.77 -19.79
CA GLN A 267 11.03 -22.59 -20.08
C GLN A 267 11.32 -21.10 -20.29
N ASP A 268 11.27 -20.36 -19.19
CA ASP A 268 11.46 -18.90 -19.20
C ASP A 268 12.86 -18.46 -19.64
N PHE A 269 13.84 -19.37 -19.67
CA PHE A 269 15.18 -19.15 -20.22
C PHE A 269 15.24 -19.18 -21.77
N GLY A 270 14.09 -19.42 -22.43
CA GLY A 270 13.97 -19.36 -23.90
C GLY A 270 14.72 -20.47 -24.65
N THR A 271 15.10 -20.17 -25.87
CA THR A 271 15.76 -21.14 -26.81
C THR A 271 17.26 -20.92 -26.98
N THR A 272 17.82 -19.88 -26.33
CA THR A 272 19.27 -19.59 -26.36
C THR A 272 19.80 -19.57 -24.94
N TYR A 273 20.56 -20.57 -24.53
CA TYR A 273 21.06 -20.75 -23.16
C TYR A 273 22.26 -21.71 -23.11
N LEU A 274 22.98 -21.67 -21.99
CA LEU A 274 23.97 -22.70 -21.61
C LEU A 274 23.29 -23.77 -20.79
N GLU A 275 23.62 -25.04 -21.02
CA GLU A 275 23.19 -26.16 -20.18
C GLU A 275 24.42 -26.92 -19.68
N VAL A 276 24.40 -27.34 -18.42
CA VAL A 276 25.45 -28.15 -17.80
C VAL A 276 24.81 -29.32 -17.08
N ASP A 277 25.08 -30.53 -17.52
CA ASP A 277 24.75 -31.77 -16.85
C ASP A 277 25.91 -32.18 -15.90
N LEU A 278 25.68 -32.03 -14.62
CA LEU A 278 26.65 -32.37 -13.56
C LEU A 278 26.86 -33.87 -13.42
N THR A 279 25.93 -34.69 -13.89
CA THR A 279 26.03 -36.16 -13.82
C THR A 279 26.98 -36.68 -14.89
N THR A 280 26.80 -36.19 -16.11
CA THR A 280 27.62 -36.63 -17.26
C THR A 280 28.88 -35.76 -17.42
N GLN A 281 28.96 -34.64 -16.67
CA GLN A 281 30.06 -33.68 -16.78
C GLN A 281 30.22 -33.15 -18.19
N HIS A 282 29.08 -32.73 -18.79
CA HIS A 282 29.01 -32.22 -20.14
C HIS A 282 28.23 -30.91 -20.17
N MET A 283 28.59 -30.03 -21.10
CA MET A 283 27.87 -28.77 -21.31
C MET A 283 27.52 -28.59 -22.79
N TRP A 284 26.39 -27.91 -23.00
CA TRP A 284 25.94 -27.48 -24.33
C TRP A 284 25.68 -25.97 -24.31
N TYR A 285 26.09 -25.30 -25.40
CA TYR A 285 25.63 -23.97 -25.74
C TYR A 285 24.61 -24.07 -26.85
N ILE A 286 23.37 -23.79 -26.54
CA ILE A 286 22.20 -23.85 -27.41
C ILE A 286 21.90 -22.44 -27.89
N VAL A 287 21.71 -22.25 -29.19
CA VAL A 287 21.28 -20.98 -29.80
C VAL A 287 20.11 -21.27 -30.72
N ASP A 288 18.98 -20.61 -30.50
CA ASP A 288 17.73 -20.79 -31.21
C ASP A 288 17.30 -22.25 -31.30
N GLY A 289 17.45 -22.97 -30.18
CA GLY A 289 17.10 -24.38 -30.04
C GLY A 289 18.07 -25.37 -30.65
N ALA A 290 19.19 -24.93 -31.24
CA ALA A 290 20.20 -25.79 -31.84
C ALA A 290 21.53 -25.76 -31.06
N VAL A 291 22.14 -26.93 -30.84
CA VAL A 291 23.46 -27.02 -30.21
C VAL A 291 24.50 -26.39 -31.16
N LYS A 292 25.22 -25.38 -30.70
CA LYS A 292 26.29 -24.68 -31.42
C LYS A 292 27.68 -25.05 -30.94
N LEU A 293 27.80 -25.34 -29.65
CA LEU A 293 29.04 -25.81 -29.03
C LEU A 293 28.67 -26.81 -27.92
N GLU A 294 29.49 -27.84 -27.79
CA GLU A 294 29.42 -28.77 -26.65
C GLU A 294 30.83 -29.11 -26.18
N ALA A 295 30.96 -29.45 -24.92
CA ALA A 295 32.24 -29.81 -24.32
C ALA A 295 32.07 -30.68 -23.10
N ASP A 296 32.97 -31.66 -22.95
CA ASP A 296 33.18 -32.27 -21.66
C ASP A 296 33.83 -31.25 -20.70
N VAL A 297 33.37 -31.21 -19.48
CA VAL A 297 33.80 -30.24 -18.43
C VAL A 297 34.25 -30.97 -17.17
N VAL A 298 34.86 -30.24 -16.25
CA VAL A 298 35.08 -30.73 -14.87
C VAL A 298 34.58 -29.68 -13.91
N THR A 299 33.55 -30.04 -13.15
CA THR A 299 32.89 -29.15 -12.18
C THR A 299 33.46 -29.32 -10.77
N GLY A 300 32.85 -28.69 -9.81
CA GLY A 300 33.25 -28.73 -8.40
C GLY A 300 33.23 -30.13 -7.78
N ILE A 301 34.15 -30.41 -6.88
CA ILE A 301 34.13 -31.63 -6.07
C ILE A 301 32.78 -31.69 -5.32
N PRO A 302 32.12 -32.87 -5.27
CA PRO A 302 30.78 -33.00 -4.66
C PRO A 302 30.82 -32.99 -3.12
N VAL A 303 31.35 -31.89 -2.56
CA VAL A 303 31.31 -31.57 -1.14
C VAL A 303 30.67 -30.19 -0.96
N PRO A 304 30.01 -29.90 0.16
CA PRO A 304 29.20 -28.67 0.31
C PRO A 304 29.92 -27.37 -0.07
N GLU A 305 31.24 -27.27 0.27
CA GLU A 305 32.02 -26.05 0.06
C GLU A 305 32.52 -25.86 -1.39
N ARG A 306 32.47 -26.95 -2.20
CA ARG A 306 33.08 -26.96 -3.56
C ARG A 306 32.15 -27.41 -4.66
N VAL A 307 30.94 -27.87 -4.32
CA VAL A 307 29.97 -28.33 -5.33
C VAL A 307 29.57 -27.19 -6.26
N THR A 308 29.49 -27.47 -7.56
CA THR A 308 28.83 -26.54 -8.48
C THR A 308 27.33 -26.59 -8.21
N PRO A 309 26.68 -25.45 -7.82
CA PRO A 309 25.29 -25.47 -7.46
C PRO A 309 24.40 -25.67 -8.68
N GLN A 310 23.44 -26.60 -8.59
CA GLN A 310 22.38 -26.69 -9.58
C GLN A 310 21.48 -25.43 -9.52
N GLY A 311 20.84 -25.10 -10.62
CA GLY A 311 19.91 -23.98 -10.70
C GLY A 311 19.89 -23.33 -12.07
N THR A 312 19.05 -22.30 -12.19
CA THR A 312 19.02 -21.45 -13.36
C THR A 312 19.63 -20.10 -13.03
N TYR A 313 20.63 -19.71 -13.77
CA TYR A 313 21.46 -18.52 -13.56
C TYR A 313 21.53 -17.69 -14.83
N THR A 314 22.41 -16.70 -14.83
CA THR A 314 22.75 -15.90 -16.02
C THR A 314 24.26 -15.63 -16.05
N ILE A 315 24.81 -15.41 -17.22
CA ILE A 315 26.18 -14.92 -17.36
C ILE A 315 26.23 -13.48 -16.85
N LEU A 316 26.94 -13.25 -15.75
CA LEU A 316 27.00 -11.96 -15.06
C LEU A 316 28.08 -11.03 -15.65
N GLU A 317 29.22 -11.61 -16.03
CA GLU A 317 30.36 -10.88 -16.61
C GLU A 317 31.21 -11.77 -17.49
N LYS A 318 31.95 -11.17 -18.39
CA LYS A 318 33.01 -11.81 -19.21
C LYS A 318 34.31 -11.03 -19.09
N MET A 319 35.41 -11.71 -18.81
CA MET A 319 36.73 -11.09 -18.66
C MET A 319 37.81 -11.93 -19.31
N ARG A 320 38.82 -11.29 -19.90
CA ARG A 320 40.05 -11.95 -20.33
C ARG A 320 41.17 -11.76 -19.31
N ASN A 321 42.07 -12.74 -19.20
CA ASN A 321 43.29 -12.68 -18.42
C ASN A 321 43.02 -12.37 -16.91
N LYS A 322 42.03 -13.06 -16.34
CA LYS A 322 41.67 -12.94 -14.93
C LYS A 322 42.51 -13.89 -14.07
N THR A 323 42.94 -13.42 -12.90
CA THR A 323 43.49 -14.31 -11.86
C THR A 323 42.37 -14.71 -10.91
N LEU A 324 42.01 -16.00 -10.87
CA LEU A 324 41.08 -16.57 -9.90
C LEU A 324 41.80 -16.77 -8.58
N ARG A 325 41.16 -16.40 -7.46
CA ARG A 325 41.71 -16.49 -6.12
C ARG A 325 40.78 -17.29 -5.24
N GLY A 326 41.36 -18.21 -4.45
CA GLY A 326 40.66 -18.87 -3.36
C GLY A 326 40.49 -17.97 -2.14
N ASP A 327 40.06 -18.55 -1.03
CA ASP A 327 39.89 -17.83 0.21
C ASP A 327 41.22 -17.26 0.75
N LYS A 328 41.12 -16.12 1.41
CA LYS A 328 42.27 -15.46 1.99
C LYS A 328 42.61 -16.12 3.31
N LYS A 329 43.83 -16.60 3.42
CA LYS A 329 44.37 -17.21 4.65
C LYS A 329 44.69 -16.18 5.74
N PRO A 330 44.85 -16.59 7.02
CA PRO A 330 45.20 -15.69 8.10
C PRO A 330 46.54 -14.94 7.91
N ASP A 331 47.48 -15.50 7.15
CA ASP A 331 48.76 -14.89 6.80
C ASP A 331 48.68 -13.84 5.67
N GLY A 332 47.47 -13.61 5.15
CA GLY A 332 47.19 -12.63 4.06
C GLY A 332 47.39 -13.19 2.66
N THR A 333 47.87 -14.42 2.48
CA THR A 333 47.98 -15.10 1.18
C THR A 333 46.64 -15.71 0.79
N TYR A 334 46.50 -16.07 -0.51
CA TYR A 334 45.32 -16.79 -0.98
C TYR A 334 45.53 -18.30 -0.95
N GLU A 335 44.48 -19.08 -0.83
CA GLU A 335 44.52 -20.53 -0.89
C GLU A 335 45.11 -21.00 -2.22
N TYR A 336 44.72 -20.32 -3.31
CA TYR A 336 45.31 -20.45 -4.64
C TYR A 336 45.20 -19.13 -5.40
N GLU A 337 46.07 -18.95 -6.42
CA GLU A 337 46.00 -17.90 -7.42
C GLU A 337 46.25 -18.58 -8.78
N THR A 338 45.20 -18.56 -9.60
CA THR A 338 45.21 -19.27 -10.90
C THR A 338 44.84 -18.29 -12.03
N PRO A 339 45.79 -17.98 -12.93
CA PRO A 339 45.48 -17.17 -14.10
C PRO A 339 44.71 -18.00 -15.14
N VAL A 340 43.62 -17.42 -15.64
CA VAL A 340 42.80 -17.95 -16.71
C VAL A 340 42.69 -16.93 -17.84
N GLU A 341 42.62 -17.40 -19.07
CA GLU A 341 42.52 -16.50 -20.22
C GLU A 341 41.08 -16.05 -20.48
N TYR A 342 40.13 -16.94 -20.24
CA TYR A 342 38.72 -16.73 -20.47
C TYR A 342 37.95 -16.94 -19.17
N TRP A 343 37.22 -15.92 -18.73
CA TRP A 343 36.37 -15.99 -17.56
C TRP A 343 34.94 -15.56 -17.89
N MET A 344 33.95 -16.40 -17.57
CA MET A 344 32.52 -16.16 -17.79
C MET A 344 31.79 -16.46 -16.48
N ARG A 345 31.49 -15.44 -15.72
CA ARG A 345 30.92 -15.55 -14.34
C ARG A 345 29.45 -15.94 -14.35
N VAL A 346 29.07 -16.89 -13.52
CA VAL A 346 27.70 -17.39 -13.33
C VAL A 346 27.09 -16.96 -12.01
N THR A 347 27.87 -16.98 -10.92
CA THR A 347 27.37 -16.61 -9.59
C THR A 347 28.17 -15.46 -8.99
N TRP A 348 27.53 -14.69 -8.10
CA TRP A 348 28.24 -13.66 -7.35
C TRP A 348 29.24 -14.21 -6.35
N THR A 349 29.11 -15.49 -5.95
CA THR A 349 30.07 -16.22 -5.11
C THR A 349 31.36 -16.60 -5.85
N GLY A 350 31.47 -16.30 -7.13
CA GLY A 350 32.70 -16.50 -7.89
C GLY A 350 32.77 -17.80 -8.68
N ILE A 351 31.63 -18.45 -8.95
CA ILE A 351 31.57 -19.61 -9.84
C ILE A 351 31.34 -19.16 -11.29
N GLY A 352 32.05 -19.77 -12.23
CA GLY A 352 31.92 -19.47 -13.66
C GLY A 352 32.62 -20.51 -14.53
N PHE A 353 32.47 -20.32 -15.85
CA PHE A 353 33.19 -21.09 -16.84
C PHE A 353 34.58 -20.46 -17.09
N HIS A 354 35.61 -21.30 -17.26
CA HIS A 354 36.96 -20.83 -17.64
C HIS A 354 37.81 -21.93 -18.24
N ASP A 355 38.85 -21.55 -18.96
CA ASP A 355 39.86 -22.46 -19.47
C ASP A 355 40.69 -23.07 -18.33
N ALA A 356 41.01 -24.36 -18.44
CA ALA A 356 41.80 -25.08 -17.44
C ALA A 356 43.03 -25.74 -18.12
N LYS A 357 44.08 -24.92 -18.39
CA LYS A 357 45.32 -25.35 -19.05
C LYS A 357 46.08 -26.42 -18.26
N TRP A 358 45.82 -26.59 -16.98
CA TRP A 358 46.44 -27.61 -16.12
C TRP A 358 45.75 -28.98 -16.21
N GLN A 359 44.58 -29.06 -16.83
CA GLN A 359 43.86 -30.33 -17.01
C GLN A 359 44.12 -30.94 -18.40
N THR A 360 44.36 -32.23 -18.40
CA THR A 360 44.63 -33.01 -19.63
C THR A 360 43.44 -33.87 -20.05
N ALA A 361 42.40 -33.96 -19.21
CA ALA A 361 41.21 -34.74 -19.48
C ALA A 361 40.00 -34.06 -18.83
N PHE A 362 38.82 -34.18 -19.45
CA PHE A 362 37.56 -33.61 -19.03
C PHE A 362 36.46 -34.68 -19.08
N GLY A 363 35.34 -34.44 -18.42
CA GLY A 363 34.18 -35.32 -18.40
C GLY A 363 34.22 -36.45 -17.37
N GLY A 364 33.19 -37.24 -17.34
CA GLY A 364 33.05 -38.45 -16.52
C GLY A 364 33.18 -38.20 -15.01
N GLU A 365 33.89 -39.13 -14.33
CA GLU A 365 34.01 -39.11 -12.84
C GLU A 365 35.18 -38.23 -12.33
N LEU A 366 35.82 -37.47 -13.19
CA LEU A 366 37.02 -36.67 -12.81
C LEU A 366 36.73 -35.66 -11.70
N TYR A 367 35.54 -35.07 -11.68
CA TYR A 367 35.10 -34.10 -10.65
C TYR A 367 35.05 -34.69 -9.25
N LYS A 368 34.89 -36.01 -9.10
CA LYS A 368 34.89 -36.71 -7.82
C LYS A 368 36.29 -36.96 -7.26
N THR A 369 37.31 -36.58 -8.00
CA THR A 369 38.71 -36.76 -7.67
C THR A 369 39.38 -35.42 -7.30
N ARG A 370 40.71 -35.44 -7.05
CA ARG A 370 41.50 -34.22 -6.87
C ARG A 370 41.53 -33.31 -8.10
N LYS A 371 40.96 -33.74 -9.26
CA LYS A 371 40.84 -32.94 -10.47
C LYS A 371 39.58 -32.08 -10.48
N GLY A 372 38.63 -32.32 -9.57
CA GLY A 372 37.46 -31.49 -9.41
C GLY A 372 37.83 -30.07 -8.95
N SER A 373 37.02 -29.09 -9.33
CA SER A 373 37.24 -27.67 -9.05
C SER A 373 36.73 -27.28 -7.65
N HIS A 374 36.87 -26.01 -7.33
CA HIS A 374 36.22 -25.37 -6.16
C HIS A 374 34.82 -24.80 -6.49
N GLY A 375 34.13 -25.37 -7.48
CA GLY A 375 32.78 -24.97 -7.90
C GLY A 375 32.73 -24.46 -9.34
N CYS A 376 33.81 -23.99 -9.91
CA CYS A 376 33.88 -23.52 -11.29
C CYS A 376 33.71 -24.67 -12.31
N ILE A 377 33.31 -24.31 -13.51
CA ILE A 377 33.16 -25.23 -14.65
C ILE A 377 34.43 -25.11 -15.53
N ASN A 378 35.35 -26.04 -15.33
CA ASN A 378 36.64 -26.13 -16.02
C ASN A 378 36.40 -26.64 -17.44
N MET A 379 36.89 -25.94 -18.45
CA MET A 379 36.76 -26.28 -19.88
C MET A 379 38.10 -26.53 -20.57
N PRO A 380 38.09 -27.33 -21.65
CA PRO A 380 39.22 -27.36 -22.58
C PRO A 380 39.54 -25.96 -23.09
N PRO A 381 40.79 -25.48 -23.10
CA PRO A 381 41.13 -24.09 -23.43
C PRO A 381 40.61 -23.61 -24.78
N ALA A 382 40.68 -24.44 -25.81
CA ALA A 382 40.20 -24.10 -27.16
C ALA A 382 38.68 -23.89 -27.19
N LEU A 383 37.91 -24.75 -26.48
CA LEU A 383 36.44 -24.64 -26.39
C LEU A 383 35.99 -23.50 -25.47
N ALA A 384 36.74 -23.21 -24.41
CA ALA A 384 36.51 -22.03 -23.56
C ALA A 384 36.67 -20.73 -24.37
N GLY A 385 37.66 -20.63 -25.24
CA GLY A 385 37.82 -19.48 -26.14
C GLY A 385 36.70 -19.35 -27.14
N GLN A 386 36.27 -20.45 -27.77
CA GLN A 386 35.12 -20.42 -28.70
C GLN A 386 33.83 -20.02 -27.99
N LEU A 387 33.58 -20.59 -26.82
CA LEU A 387 32.40 -20.20 -25.99
C LEU A 387 32.45 -18.73 -25.64
N TYR A 388 33.60 -18.26 -25.16
CA TYR A 388 33.80 -16.86 -24.81
C TYR A 388 33.46 -15.90 -25.94
N ASP A 389 33.89 -16.22 -27.19
CA ASP A 389 33.66 -15.35 -28.33
C ASP A 389 32.18 -15.31 -28.77
N MET A 390 31.44 -16.41 -28.60
CA MET A 390 30.02 -16.52 -28.99
C MET A 390 29.07 -16.04 -27.90
N LEU A 391 29.40 -16.25 -26.62
CA LEU A 391 28.52 -16.05 -25.49
C LEU A 391 28.32 -14.56 -25.20
N GLN A 392 27.11 -14.18 -24.83
CA GLN A 392 26.77 -12.82 -24.37
C GLN A 392 26.53 -12.77 -22.84
N VAL A 393 26.85 -11.63 -22.22
CA VAL A 393 26.42 -11.33 -20.86
C VAL A 393 24.87 -11.28 -20.83
N GLY A 394 24.26 -11.83 -19.81
CA GLY A 394 22.81 -11.99 -19.72
C GLY A 394 22.28 -13.32 -20.25
N CYS A 395 23.12 -14.12 -20.96
CA CYS A 395 22.72 -15.45 -21.44
C CYS A 395 22.32 -16.34 -20.24
N PRO A 396 21.16 -17.03 -20.29
CA PRO A 396 20.74 -17.97 -19.25
C PRO A 396 21.70 -19.17 -19.16
N VAL A 397 21.86 -19.71 -17.97
CA VAL A 397 22.67 -20.88 -17.66
C VAL A 397 21.83 -21.85 -16.80
N VAL A 398 21.62 -23.05 -17.32
CA VAL A 398 20.83 -24.11 -16.65
C VAL A 398 21.82 -25.20 -16.19
N ILE A 399 21.90 -25.43 -14.88
CA ILE A 399 22.79 -26.41 -14.25
C ILE A 399 21.95 -27.46 -13.54
N HIS A 400 22.10 -28.71 -13.89
CA HIS A 400 21.30 -29.81 -13.35
C HIS A 400 22.11 -31.12 -13.19
N TYR A 401 21.48 -32.12 -12.53
CA TYR A 401 21.98 -33.48 -12.41
C TYR A 401 21.30 -34.42 -13.39
#